data_790a6fdeebd769f9cf8e0e7e794d9f05
#
_entry.id   790a6fdeebd769f9cf8e0e7e794d9f05
#
_cell.length_a   1.000
_cell.length_b   1.000
_cell.length_c   1.000
_cell.angle_alpha   90.00
_cell.angle_beta   90.00
_cell.angle_gamma   90.00
#
_symmetry.space_group_name_H-M   'P 1'
#
loop_
_entity.id
_entity.type
_entity.pdbx_description
1 polymer ?
#
loop_
_entity_poly.entity_id
_entity_poly.type
_entity_poly.pdbx_seq_one_letter_code
_entity_poly.pdbx_strand_id
1 'polypeptide(L)' 'MNDQELHQQIEKLVAEEHSLFDKGGTVSPDERRRLGDINVQLDRLWDLLRQRRAREEFGQDPGVAHERSADTVEKYLQ' A
#
# COMPACT_ATOMS: atom_id res chain seq x y z
N MET A 1 9.78 9.96 3.07
CA MET A 1 9.95 8.50 3.05
C MET A 1 10.79 8.10 1.85
N ASN A 2 11.85 7.31 2.04
CA ASN A 2 12.67 6.83 0.93
C ASN A 2 12.14 5.48 0.41
N ASP A 3 12.71 5.00 -0.70
CA ASP A 3 12.25 3.75 -1.33
C ASP A 3 12.39 2.54 -0.42
N GLN A 4 13.47 2.47 0.36
CA GLN A 4 13.71 1.36 1.28
C GLN A 4 12.64 1.30 2.37
N GLU A 5 12.30 2.43 2.97
CA GLU A 5 11.25 2.53 3.98
C GLU A 5 9.89 2.15 3.39
N LEU A 6 9.62 2.60 2.18
CA LEU A 6 8.38 2.30 1.47
C LEU A 6 8.25 0.80 1.21
N HIS A 7 9.30 0.15 0.71
CA HIS A 7 9.33 -1.29 0.50
C HIS A 7 9.16 -2.07 1.80
N GLN A 8 9.77 -1.61 2.89
CA GLN A 8 9.62 -2.26 4.20
C GLN A 8 8.19 -2.21 4.69
N GLN A 9 7.49 -1.09 4.51
CA GLN A 9 6.09 -0.98 4.89
C GLN A 9 5.20 -1.89 4.05
N ILE A 10 5.44 -1.95 2.75
CA ILE A 10 4.71 -2.85 1.85
C ILE A 10 4.92 -4.31 2.28
N GLU A 11 6.16 -4.71 2.55
CA GLU A 11 6.48 -6.07 2.98
C GLU A 11 5.77 -6.46 4.28
N LYS A 12 5.73 -5.55 5.24
CA LYS A 12 5.02 -5.79 6.52
C LYS A 12 3.54 -6.03 6.30
N LEU A 13 2.90 -5.21 5.47
CA LEU A 13 1.48 -5.34 5.20
C LEU A 13 1.17 -6.62 4.41
N VAL A 14 2.00 -6.97 3.45
CA VAL A 14 1.86 -8.21 2.68
C VAL A 14 2.02 -9.43 3.60
N ALA A 15 2.98 -9.40 4.53
CA ALA A 15 3.18 -10.47 5.50
C ALA A 15 1.97 -10.63 6.42
N GLU A 16 1.39 -9.52 6.87
CA GLU A 16 0.19 -9.55 7.71
C GLU A 16 -1.00 -10.11 6.94
N GLU A 17 -1.17 -9.72 5.68
CA GLU A 17 -2.22 -10.22 4.80
C GLU A 17 -2.11 -11.74 4.64
N HIS A 18 -0.91 -12.24 4.34
CA HIS A 18 -0.67 -13.68 4.21
C HIS A 18 -0.96 -14.44 5.52
N SER A 19 -0.55 -13.86 6.64
CA SER A 19 -0.80 -14.45 7.95
C SER A 19 -2.29 -14.61 8.23
N LEU A 20 -3.10 -13.63 7.83
CA LEU A 20 -4.55 -13.69 8.01
C LEU A 20 -5.21 -14.72 7.09
N PHE A 21 -4.72 -14.90 5.87
CA PHE A 21 -5.22 -15.92 4.96
C PHE A 21 -4.80 -17.34 5.34
N ASP A 22 -3.59 -17.49 5.89
CA ASP A 22 -3.00 -18.80 6.19
C ASP A 22 -3.48 -19.42 7.50
N LYS A 23 -4.38 -18.78 8.21
CA LYS A 23 -4.90 -19.27 9.50
C LYS A 23 -5.67 -20.58 9.40
N GLY A 24 -6.06 -20.99 8.21
CA GLY A 24 -6.70 -22.30 8.01
C GLY A 24 -8.09 -22.41 8.59
N GLY A 25 -8.86 -21.34 8.59
CA GLY A 25 -10.22 -21.36 9.11
C GLY A 25 -11.06 -20.22 8.54
N THR A 26 -12.27 -20.07 9.07
CA THR A 26 -13.16 -18.99 8.69
C THR A 26 -12.59 -17.66 9.19
N VAL A 27 -12.45 -16.68 8.29
CA VAL A 27 -12.00 -15.33 8.63
C VAL A 27 -13.11 -14.64 9.43
N SER A 28 -12.79 -14.14 10.62
CA SER A 28 -13.74 -13.41 11.46
C SER A 28 -14.11 -12.05 10.83
N PRO A 29 -15.22 -11.42 11.24
CA PRO A 29 -15.57 -10.08 10.76
C PRO A 29 -14.47 -9.05 11.02
N ASP A 30 -13.79 -9.09 12.16
CA ASP A 30 -12.70 -8.18 12.48
C ASP A 30 -11.48 -8.42 11.57
N GLU A 31 -11.15 -9.67 11.32
CA GLU A 31 -10.07 -10.04 10.41
C GLU A 31 -10.37 -9.60 8.99
N ARG A 32 -11.62 -9.76 8.56
CA ARG A 32 -12.07 -9.31 7.23
C ARG A 32 -11.94 -7.80 7.08
N ARG A 33 -12.31 -7.06 8.13
CA ARG A 33 -12.14 -5.60 8.17
C ARG A 33 -10.67 -5.23 8.08
N ARG A 34 -9.82 -5.93 8.82
CA ARG A 34 -8.37 -5.68 8.79
C ARG A 34 -7.79 -5.95 7.40
N LEU A 35 -8.22 -7.01 6.72
CA LEU A 35 -7.81 -7.30 5.33
C LEU A 35 -8.20 -6.16 4.39
N GLY A 36 -9.40 -5.61 4.54
CA GLY A 36 -9.84 -4.45 3.76
C GLY A 36 -8.95 -3.24 4.00
N ASP A 37 -8.62 -2.95 5.25
CA ASP A 37 -7.74 -1.84 5.61
C ASP A 37 -6.33 -2.02 5.03
N ILE A 38 -5.81 -3.24 5.09
CA ILE A 38 -4.49 -3.57 4.52
C ILE A 38 -4.49 -3.32 3.01
N ASN A 39 -5.54 -3.75 2.32
CA ASN A 39 -5.65 -3.55 0.88
C ASN A 39 -5.64 -2.07 0.51
N VAL A 40 -6.39 -1.24 1.23
CA VAL A 40 -6.41 0.21 1.00
C VAL A 40 -5.04 0.82 1.27
N GLN A 41 -4.37 0.43 2.34
CA GLN A 41 -3.03 0.92 2.65
C GLN A 41 -2.01 0.51 1.59
N LEU A 42 -2.08 -0.73 1.12
CA LEU A 42 -1.20 -1.21 0.05
C LEU A 42 -1.42 -0.43 -1.23
N ASP A 43 -2.66 -0.16 -1.61
CA ASP A 43 -2.98 0.63 -2.79
C ASP A 43 -2.36 2.02 -2.71
N ARG A 44 -2.41 2.67 -1.54
CA ARG A 44 -1.82 3.98 -1.33
C ARG A 44 -0.29 3.95 -1.40
N LEU A 45 0.32 2.92 -0.84
CA LEU A 45 1.78 2.76 -0.87
C LEU A 45 2.29 2.46 -2.29
N TRP A 46 1.58 1.62 -3.04
CA TRP A 46 1.91 1.36 -4.44
C TRP A 46 1.74 2.61 -5.31
N ASP A 47 0.71 3.42 -5.05
CA ASP A 47 0.51 4.70 -5.72
C ASP A 47 1.69 5.63 -5.45
N LEU A 48 2.13 5.74 -4.19
CA LEU A 48 3.28 6.56 -3.82
C LEU A 48 4.54 6.08 -4.53
N LEU A 49 4.78 4.78 -4.59
CA LEU A 49 5.94 4.22 -5.28
C LEU A 49 5.94 4.58 -6.77
N ARG A 50 4.76 4.50 -7.41
CA ARG A 50 4.62 4.91 -8.83
C ARG A 50 4.92 6.39 -9.02
N GLN A 51 4.45 7.25 -8.10
CA GLN A 51 4.75 8.68 -8.14
C GLN A 51 6.25 8.94 -8.06
N ARG A 52 6.93 8.27 -7.13
CA ARG A 52 8.37 8.43 -6.95
C ARG A 52 9.13 8.00 -8.18
N ARG A 53 8.77 6.87 -8.77
CA ARG A 53 9.43 6.36 -10.00
C ARG A 53 9.21 7.27 -11.18
N ALA A 54 8.00 7.81 -11.34
CA ALA A 54 7.69 8.75 -12.40
C ALA A 54 8.56 10.02 -12.29
N ARG A 55 8.72 10.53 -11.08
CA ARG A 55 9.57 11.72 -10.85
C ARG A 55 11.03 11.43 -11.18
N GLU A 56 11.54 10.28 -10.77
CA GLU A 56 12.90 9.86 -11.10
C GLU A 56 13.13 9.79 -12.61
N GLU A 57 12.18 9.22 -13.35
CA GLU A 57 12.23 9.12 -14.81
C GLU A 57 12.35 10.47 -15.49
N PHE A 58 11.67 11.48 -14.95
CA PHE A 58 11.66 12.83 -15.52
C PHE A 58 12.69 13.77 -14.86
N GLY A 59 13.60 13.22 -14.07
CA GLY A 59 14.65 14.01 -13.41
C GLY A 59 14.13 14.90 -12.30
N GLN A 60 12.94 14.63 -11.78
CA GLN A 60 12.35 15.37 -10.68
C GLN A 60 12.70 14.70 -9.34
N ASP A 61 12.60 15.47 -8.26
CA ASP A 61 12.89 14.98 -6.92
C ASP A 61 11.79 14.00 -6.46
N PRO A 62 12.10 12.71 -6.25
CA PRO A 62 11.11 11.76 -5.75
C PRO A 62 10.63 12.09 -4.34
N GLY A 63 11.41 12.82 -3.55
CA GLY A 63 11.03 13.22 -2.20
C GLY A 63 9.82 14.15 -2.13
N VAL A 64 9.43 14.75 -3.25
CA VAL A 64 8.23 15.60 -3.34
C VAL A 64 6.95 14.76 -3.44
N ALA A 65 7.04 13.50 -3.86
CA ALA A 65 5.88 12.62 -3.91
C ALA A 65 5.34 12.36 -2.51
N HIS A 66 4.02 12.28 -2.39
CA HIS A 66 3.35 12.05 -1.11
C HIS A 66 2.14 11.14 -1.29
N GLU A 67 1.74 10.49 -0.21
CA GLU A 67 0.56 9.64 -0.22
C GLU A 67 -0.68 10.46 -0.54
N ARG A 68 -1.50 9.94 -1.46
CA ARG A 68 -2.81 10.51 -1.75
C ARG A 68 -3.84 9.90 -0.80
N SER A 69 -4.99 10.57 -0.66
CA SER A 69 -6.06 10.05 0.18
C SER A 69 -6.57 8.70 -0.36
N ALA A 70 -7.13 7.90 0.54
CA ALA A 70 -7.73 6.62 0.16
C ALA A 70 -8.81 6.81 -0.90
N ASP A 71 -9.67 7.83 -0.74
CA ASP A 71 -10.71 8.12 -1.72
C ASP A 71 -10.15 8.38 -3.11
N THR A 72 -9.08 9.17 -3.20
CA THR A 72 -8.43 9.49 -4.47
C THR A 72 -7.87 8.22 -5.13
N VAL A 73 -7.15 7.39 -4.37
CA VAL A 73 -6.52 6.19 -4.90
C VAL A 73 -7.57 5.16 -5.31
N GLU A 74 -8.59 4.95 -4.51
CA GLU A 74 -9.64 3.97 -4.80
C GLU A 74 -10.45 4.34 -6.05
N LYS A 75 -10.76 5.63 -6.26
CA LYS A 75 -11.41 6.09 -7.48
C LYS A 75 -10.59 5.85 -8.73
N TYR A 76 -9.31 6.03 -8.61
CA TYR A 76 -8.34 5.89 -9.68
C TYR A 76 -8.19 4.43 -10.11
N LEU A 77 -8.35 3.49 -9.17
CA LEU A 77 -8.22 2.06 -9.41
C LEU A 77 -9.52 1.39 -9.90
N GLN A 78 -10.63 2.08 -9.83
CA GLN A 78 -11.92 1.55 -10.30
C GLN A 78 -12.05 1.53 -11.81
#